data_0f36cd4239c6b84ab9e7fe0d7f784056
#
_entry.id   0f36cd4239c6b84ab9e7fe0d7f784056
#
_cell.length_a   1.000
_cell.length_b   1.000
_cell.length_c   1.000
_cell.angle_alpha   90.00
_cell.angle_beta   90.00
_cell.angle_gamma   90.00
#
_symmetry.space_group_name_H-M   'P 1'
#
loop_
_entity.id
_entity.type
_entity.pdbx_description
1 polymer ?
#
loop_
_entity_poly.entity_id
_entity_poly.type
_entity_poly.pdbx_seq_one_letter_code
_entity_poly.pdbx_strand_id
1 'polypeptide(L)'
;KIEENSLFAARQIHLKNLYRLLGQRYDVVVTNPPYISSSRMEGGLKQYVESNYPKAKSDLFSAFMLRNLDLTNENGLTGHMTPFVWMFISSYEELRKEIIDNHFINNLIQLEYSGFDGATVPICTFTFRNKPVKDGRGSYIRLSDFKGAKVQEPKTIEAIQNPNCGWFYTT
;
A
#
# COMPACT_ATOMS: atom_id res chain seq x y z
N LYS A 1 42.92 -8.73 -14.27
CA LYS A 1 42.05 -9.77 -14.89
C LYS A 1 41.39 -10.71 -13.88
N ILE A 2 42.08 -11.10 -12.78
CA ILE A 2 41.49 -11.99 -11.75
C ILE A 2 40.43 -11.21 -10.93
N GLU A 3 40.69 -9.96 -10.57
CA GLU A 3 39.75 -9.09 -9.82
C GLU A 3 38.50 -8.72 -10.65
N GLU A 4 38.67 -8.43 -11.94
CA GLU A 4 37.56 -8.12 -12.83
C GLU A 4 36.59 -9.32 -13.00
N ASN A 5 37.13 -10.53 -13.13
CA ASN A 5 36.30 -11.75 -13.19
C ASN A 5 35.58 -12.03 -11.87
N SER A 6 36.21 -11.74 -10.73
CA SER A 6 35.59 -11.84 -9.40
C SER A 6 34.43 -10.84 -9.21
N LEU A 7 34.64 -9.58 -9.62
CA LEU A 7 33.63 -8.53 -9.54
C LEU A 7 32.44 -8.82 -10.47
N PHE A 8 32.73 -9.32 -11.68
CA PHE A 8 31.67 -9.70 -12.64
C PHE A 8 30.85 -10.88 -12.11
N ALA A 9 31.48 -11.92 -11.56
CA ALA A 9 30.77 -13.05 -10.96
C ALA A 9 29.92 -12.62 -9.76
N ALA A 10 30.41 -11.75 -8.87
CA ALA A 10 29.67 -11.21 -7.75
C ALA A 10 28.43 -10.42 -8.22
N ARG A 11 28.59 -9.60 -9.26
CA ARG A 11 27.48 -8.84 -9.87
C ARG A 11 26.42 -9.75 -10.48
N GLN A 12 26.81 -10.81 -11.16
CA GLN A 12 25.86 -11.80 -11.71
C GLN A 12 25.06 -12.52 -10.61
N ILE A 13 25.74 -12.91 -9.52
CA ILE A 13 25.07 -13.54 -8.36
C ILE A 13 24.06 -12.57 -7.74
N HIS A 14 24.45 -11.32 -7.58
CA HIS A 14 23.58 -10.28 -7.05
C HIS A 14 22.32 -10.08 -7.92
N LEU A 15 22.50 -9.92 -9.24
CA LEU A 15 21.40 -9.79 -10.19
C LEU A 15 20.48 -11.01 -10.19
N LYS A 16 21.03 -12.22 -10.13
CA LYS A 16 20.24 -13.46 -10.05
C LYS A 16 19.42 -13.54 -8.77
N ASN A 17 20.00 -13.14 -7.63
CA ASN A 17 19.28 -13.10 -6.36
C ASN A 17 18.18 -12.04 -6.38
N LEU A 18 18.45 -10.85 -6.93
CA LEU A 18 17.44 -9.79 -7.09
C LEU A 18 16.30 -10.25 -7.99
N TYR A 19 16.61 -10.87 -9.14
CA TYR A 19 15.60 -11.43 -10.04
C TYR A 19 14.72 -12.46 -9.34
N ARG A 20 15.33 -13.38 -8.56
CA ARG A 20 14.59 -14.36 -7.78
C ARG A 20 13.67 -13.71 -6.75
N LEU A 21 14.18 -12.73 -5.98
CA LEU A 21 13.39 -12.03 -4.95
C LEU A 21 12.22 -11.23 -5.55
N LEU A 22 12.43 -10.55 -6.68
CA LEU A 22 11.39 -9.77 -7.34
C LEU A 22 10.43 -10.60 -8.20
N GLY A 23 10.78 -11.86 -8.51
CA GLY A 23 9.98 -12.76 -9.32
C GLY A 23 9.18 -13.80 -8.52
N GLN A 24 9.50 -14.03 -7.24
CA GLN A 24 8.74 -14.95 -6.39
C GLN A 24 7.55 -14.26 -5.74
N ARG A 25 6.59 -15.06 -5.25
CA ARG A 25 5.46 -14.57 -4.46
C ARG A 25 5.66 -14.82 -2.98
N TYR A 26 4.97 -14.05 -2.15
CA TYR A 26 5.09 -14.04 -0.70
C TYR A 26 3.72 -14.16 -0.04
N ASP A 27 3.67 -14.70 1.17
CA ASP A 27 2.42 -14.76 1.95
C ASP A 27 2.06 -13.40 2.54
N VAL A 28 3.06 -12.56 2.79
CA VAL A 28 2.88 -11.19 3.30
C VAL A 28 3.83 -10.23 2.59
N VAL A 29 3.29 -9.13 2.09
CA VAL A 29 4.06 -8.03 1.48
C VAL A 29 3.67 -6.72 2.15
N VAL A 30 4.62 -6.03 2.78
CA VAL A 30 4.38 -4.76 3.49
C VAL A 30 5.24 -3.64 2.91
N THR A 31 4.66 -2.46 2.75
CA THR A 31 5.39 -1.30 2.21
C THR A 31 4.86 0.04 2.72
N ASN A 32 5.78 0.98 2.82
CA ASN A 32 5.50 2.42 2.82
C ASN A 32 6.14 2.98 1.54
N PRO A 33 5.40 3.03 0.43
CA PRO A 33 5.94 3.40 -0.88
C PRO A 33 6.23 4.90 -0.98
N PRO A 34 7.07 5.33 -1.92
CA PRO A 34 7.26 6.76 -2.18
C PRO A 34 5.99 7.40 -2.75
N TYR A 35 5.68 8.63 -2.31
CA TYR A 35 4.53 9.42 -2.75
C TYR A 35 4.99 10.39 -3.86
N ILE A 36 4.93 9.94 -5.10
CA ILE A 36 5.38 10.69 -6.29
C ILE A 36 4.26 10.72 -7.31
N SER A 37 3.64 11.89 -7.48
CA SER A 37 2.58 12.06 -8.48
C SER A 37 3.11 11.84 -9.91
N SER A 38 2.25 11.41 -10.82
CA SER A 38 2.60 11.13 -12.23
C SER A 38 3.26 12.33 -12.93
N SER A 39 2.95 13.55 -12.52
CA SER A 39 3.58 14.78 -13.04
C SER A 39 5.03 14.97 -12.59
N ARG A 40 5.46 14.30 -11.54
CA ARG A 40 6.83 14.36 -10.97
C ARG A 40 7.66 13.11 -11.26
N MET A 41 7.08 12.09 -11.90
CA MET A 41 7.82 10.91 -12.31
C MET A 41 8.73 11.24 -13.49
N GLU A 42 9.97 10.77 -13.45
CA GLU A 42 10.86 10.82 -14.60
C GLU A 42 10.32 9.99 -15.77
N GLY A 43 10.66 10.36 -17.01
CA GLY A 43 10.05 9.84 -18.23
C GLY A 43 10.00 8.31 -18.32
N GLY A 44 11.12 7.63 -18.03
CA GLY A 44 11.18 6.16 -18.07
C GLY A 44 10.30 5.49 -17.00
N LEU A 45 10.28 6.02 -15.77
CA LEU A 45 9.43 5.53 -14.69
C LEU A 45 7.96 5.77 -15.02
N LYS A 46 7.62 6.98 -15.50
CA LYS A 46 6.25 7.31 -15.90
C LYS A 46 5.72 6.36 -16.96
N GLN A 47 6.49 6.16 -18.04
CA GLN A 47 6.13 5.24 -19.12
C GLN A 47 5.93 3.82 -18.62
N TYR A 48 6.81 3.34 -17.72
CA TYR A 48 6.68 2.03 -17.12
C TYR A 48 5.39 1.87 -16.30
N VAL A 49 5.07 2.85 -15.45
CA VAL A 49 3.86 2.85 -14.63
C VAL A 49 2.60 2.91 -15.50
N GLU A 50 2.57 3.80 -16.50
CA GLU A 50 1.43 3.92 -17.43
C GLU A 50 1.19 2.63 -18.22
N SER A 51 2.26 1.93 -18.63
CA SER A 51 2.15 0.71 -19.41
C SER A 51 1.80 -0.52 -18.59
N ASN A 52 2.33 -0.65 -17.37
CA ASN A 52 2.17 -1.87 -16.56
C ASN A 52 1.08 -1.75 -15.49
N TYR A 53 0.78 -0.53 -15.04
CA TYR A 53 -0.22 -0.25 -13.98
C TYR A 53 -1.19 0.87 -14.40
N PRO A 54 -1.89 0.77 -15.55
CA PRO A 54 -2.72 1.84 -16.09
C PRO A 54 -3.84 2.28 -15.13
N LYS A 55 -4.39 1.35 -14.32
CA LYS A 55 -5.41 1.63 -13.30
C LYS A 55 -4.88 2.40 -12.09
N ALA A 56 -3.56 2.43 -11.91
CA ALA A 56 -2.88 3.02 -10.76
C ALA A 56 -1.84 4.09 -11.16
N LYS A 57 -1.95 4.66 -12.35
CA LYS A 57 -0.94 5.56 -12.94
C LYS A 57 -0.86 6.95 -12.33
N SER A 58 -1.80 7.32 -11.47
CA SER A 58 -1.91 8.68 -10.93
C SER A 58 -0.80 9.05 -9.96
N ASP A 59 -0.27 8.07 -9.22
CA ASP A 59 0.85 8.23 -8.30
C ASP A 59 1.63 6.93 -8.16
N LEU A 60 2.90 7.02 -7.78
CA LEU A 60 3.76 5.85 -7.62
C LEU A 60 3.28 4.94 -6.49
N PHE A 61 2.77 5.50 -5.37
CA PHE A 61 2.23 4.68 -4.28
C PHE A 61 1.09 3.77 -4.76
N SER A 62 0.24 4.26 -5.65
CA SER A 62 -0.89 3.48 -6.18
C SER A 62 -0.41 2.33 -7.09
N ALA A 63 0.63 2.54 -7.88
CA ALA A 63 1.28 1.47 -8.65
C ALA A 63 1.89 0.41 -7.72
N PHE A 64 2.51 0.82 -6.59
CA PHE A 64 3.00 -0.10 -5.57
C PHE A 64 1.89 -0.93 -4.91
N MET A 65 0.67 -0.37 -4.74
CA MET A 65 -0.46 -1.15 -4.22
C MET A 65 -0.75 -2.36 -5.11
N LEU A 66 -0.84 -2.16 -6.43
CA LEU A 66 -1.06 -3.26 -7.39
C LEU A 66 0.16 -4.18 -7.49
N ARG A 67 1.38 -3.62 -7.56
CA ARG A 67 2.60 -4.43 -7.60
C ARG A 67 2.74 -5.36 -6.39
N ASN A 68 2.36 -4.90 -5.20
CA ASN A 68 2.41 -5.73 -4.00
C ASN A 68 1.39 -6.88 -4.07
N LEU A 69 0.22 -6.65 -4.64
CA LEU A 69 -0.76 -7.71 -4.89
C LEU A 69 -0.21 -8.75 -5.89
N ASP A 70 0.50 -8.32 -6.95
CA ASP A 70 1.18 -9.23 -7.88
C ASP A 70 2.26 -10.08 -7.18
N LEU A 71 2.95 -9.51 -6.19
CA LEU A 71 3.98 -10.20 -5.40
C LEU A 71 3.39 -11.10 -4.30
N THR A 72 2.09 -11.04 -4.07
CA THR A 72 1.46 -11.75 -2.96
C THR A 72 0.81 -13.05 -3.46
N ASN A 73 0.97 -14.14 -2.72
CA ASN A 73 0.29 -15.40 -2.96
C ASN A 73 -1.24 -15.21 -2.92
N GLU A 74 -1.97 -16.09 -3.59
CA GLU A 74 -3.43 -16.16 -3.42
C GLU A 74 -3.77 -16.38 -1.93
N ASN A 75 -4.71 -15.62 -1.41
CA ASN A 75 -5.05 -15.51 0.02
C ASN A 75 -3.98 -14.87 0.93
N GLY A 76 -2.82 -14.51 0.41
CA GLY A 76 -1.81 -13.76 1.14
C GLY A 76 -2.28 -12.34 1.49
N LEU A 77 -1.49 -11.64 2.26
CA LEU A 77 -1.83 -10.31 2.78
C LEU A 77 -0.85 -9.25 2.28
N THR A 78 -1.38 -8.08 1.94
CA THR A 78 -0.56 -6.89 1.75
C THR A 78 -0.82 -5.88 2.86
N GLY A 79 0.22 -5.19 3.31
CA GLY A 79 0.12 -4.09 4.28
C GLY A 79 0.68 -2.81 3.67
N HIS A 80 -0.05 -1.72 3.82
CA HIS A 80 0.29 -0.45 3.18
C HIS A 80 0.16 0.73 4.14
N MET A 81 1.00 1.73 3.91
CA MET A 81 0.86 3.06 4.46
C MET A 81 0.94 4.05 3.29
N THR A 82 -0.14 4.76 2.99
CA THR A 82 -0.22 5.65 1.83
C THR A 82 -1.03 6.90 2.14
N PRO A 83 -0.93 7.96 1.30
CA PRO A 83 -1.92 9.03 1.32
C PRO A 83 -3.33 8.46 1.14
N PHE A 84 -4.32 8.94 1.87
CA PHE A 84 -5.69 8.41 1.78
C PHE A 84 -6.48 8.94 0.55
N VAL A 85 -5.90 9.83 -0.23
CA VAL A 85 -6.56 10.46 -1.41
C VAL A 85 -7.13 9.46 -2.41
N TRP A 86 -6.54 8.28 -2.51
CA TRP A 86 -7.02 7.22 -3.41
C TRP A 86 -8.45 6.76 -3.08
N MET A 87 -8.91 6.93 -1.85
CA MET A 87 -10.25 6.56 -1.43
C MET A 87 -11.33 7.48 -2.03
N PHE A 88 -10.98 8.74 -2.36
CA PHE A 88 -11.97 9.79 -2.63
C PHE A 88 -11.87 10.41 -4.03
N ILE A 89 -10.65 10.57 -4.57
CA ILE A 89 -10.42 11.32 -5.80
C ILE A 89 -10.75 10.46 -7.04
N SER A 90 -11.37 11.06 -8.04
CA SER A 90 -11.80 10.38 -9.27
C SER A 90 -10.66 9.74 -10.05
N SER A 91 -9.46 10.33 -10.03
CA SER A 91 -8.28 9.77 -10.71
C SER A 91 -7.85 8.37 -10.23
N TYR A 92 -8.37 7.91 -9.08
CA TYR A 92 -8.14 6.55 -8.56
C TYR A 92 -9.38 5.65 -8.66
N GLU A 93 -10.40 6.02 -9.44
CA GLU A 93 -11.63 5.23 -9.57
C GLU A 93 -11.36 3.81 -10.06
N GLU A 94 -10.53 3.66 -11.11
CA GLU A 94 -10.16 2.35 -11.66
C GLU A 94 -9.35 1.50 -10.68
N LEU A 95 -8.50 2.13 -9.87
CA LEU A 95 -7.79 1.45 -8.78
C LEU A 95 -8.78 0.93 -7.73
N ARG A 96 -9.75 1.76 -7.31
CA ARG A 96 -10.77 1.33 -6.33
C ARG A 96 -11.61 0.18 -6.85
N LYS A 97 -12.04 0.22 -8.11
CA LYS A 97 -12.76 -0.89 -8.76
C LYS A 97 -11.92 -2.16 -8.73
N GLU A 98 -10.64 -2.07 -9.14
CA GLU A 98 -9.73 -3.22 -9.11
C GLU A 98 -9.64 -3.85 -7.71
N ILE A 99 -9.47 -3.02 -6.67
CA ILE A 99 -9.36 -3.50 -5.29
C ILE A 99 -10.66 -4.13 -4.80
N ILE A 100 -11.81 -3.51 -5.06
CA ILE A 100 -13.11 -3.99 -4.56
C ILE A 100 -13.55 -5.26 -5.29
N ASP A 101 -13.31 -5.35 -6.59
CA ASP A 101 -13.78 -6.47 -7.40
C ASP A 101 -12.91 -7.73 -7.23
N ASN A 102 -11.59 -7.56 -7.00
CA ASN A 102 -10.64 -8.67 -7.05
C ASN A 102 -9.95 -8.99 -5.72
N HIS A 103 -10.10 -8.13 -4.70
CA HIS A 103 -9.42 -8.27 -3.43
C HIS A 103 -10.37 -7.95 -2.27
N PHE A 104 -9.89 -8.16 -1.04
CA PHE A 104 -10.68 -7.86 0.15
C PHE A 104 -9.90 -6.92 1.08
N ILE A 105 -10.55 -5.83 1.50
CA ILE A 105 -9.98 -4.90 2.49
C ILE A 105 -10.24 -5.46 3.88
N ASN A 106 -9.20 -6.06 4.52
CA ASN A 106 -9.37 -6.61 5.87
C ASN A 106 -9.53 -5.51 6.91
N ASN A 107 -8.70 -4.49 6.84
CA ASN A 107 -8.79 -3.34 7.73
C ASN A 107 -8.25 -2.08 7.06
N LEU A 108 -8.70 -0.94 7.55
CA LEU A 108 -8.19 0.37 7.16
C LEU A 108 -8.30 1.33 8.34
N ILE A 109 -7.20 2.04 8.64
CA ILE A 109 -7.15 3.10 9.64
C ILE A 109 -6.86 4.41 8.91
N GLN A 110 -7.81 5.31 8.91
CA GLN A 110 -7.62 6.68 8.42
C GLN A 110 -7.10 7.53 9.57
N LEU A 111 -5.86 8.00 9.43
CA LEU A 111 -5.24 8.89 10.40
C LEU A 111 -5.72 10.33 10.21
N GLU A 112 -5.61 11.14 11.27
CA GLU A 112 -5.80 12.57 11.18
C GLU A 112 -4.62 13.21 10.42
N TYR A 113 -4.79 14.41 9.86
CA TYR A 113 -3.80 15.09 9.01
C TYR A 113 -2.43 15.26 9.68
N SER A 114 -2.44 15.55 11.00
CA SER A 114 -1.24 15.67 11.82
C SER A 114 -0.90 14.39 12.61
N GLY A 115 -1.36 13.22 12.11
CA GLY A 115 -1.24 11.93 12.77
C GLY A 115 0.20 11.44 12.99
N PHE A 116 1.19 12.08 12.34
CA PHE A 116 2.62 11.89 12.58
C PHE A 116 3.32 13.24 12.71
N ASP A 117 4.31 13.30 13.58
CA ASP A 117 5.18 14.47 13.70
C ASP A 117 5.92 14.68 12.36
N GLY A 118 5.73 15.88 11.76
CA GLY A 118 6.30 16.23 10.46
C GLY A 118 5.56 15.70 9.24
N ALA A 119 4.40 15.04 9.39
CA ALA A 119 3.57 14.64 8.27
C ALA A 119 3.04 15.85 7.50
N THR A 120 3.23 15.85 6.19
CA THR A 120 2.76 16.92 5.28
C THR A 120 1.56 16.48 4.44
N VAL A 121 1.14 15.21 4.56
CA VAL A 121 0.05 14.60 3.80
C VAL A 121 -0.82 13.74 4.71
N PRO A 122 -2.13 13.72 4.51
CA PRO A 122 -3.04 12.86 5.25
C PRO A 122 -2.84 11.40 4.82
N ILE A 123 -2.67 10.51 5.79
CA ILE A 123 -2.24 9.13 5.60
C ILE A 123 -3.31 8.16 6.08
N CYS A 124 -3.38 6.99 5.44
CA CYS A 124 -4.07 5.81 5.94
C CYS A 124 -3.14 4.60 5.95
N THR A 125 -3.42 3.66 6.84
CA THR A 125 -2.82 2.32 6.82
C THR A 125 -3.91 1.29 6.58
N PHE A 126 -3.61 0.25 5.80
CA PHE A 126 -4.60 -0.77 5.47
C PHE A 126 -3.94 -2.08 5.09
N THR A 127 -4.73 -3.15 5.17
CA THR A 127 -4.32 -4.46 4.66
C THR A 127 -5.35 -5.00 3.68
N PHE A 128 -4.85 -5.58 2.58
CA PHE A 128 -5.65 -6.33 1.64
C PHE A 128 -5.36 -7.82 1.76
N ARG A 129 -6.39 -8.64 1.54
CA ARG A 129 -6.24 -10.04 1.18
C ARG A 129 -6.23 -10.15 -0.34
N ASN A 130 -5.27 -10.88 -0.88
CA ASN A 130 -5.14 -11.08 -2.33
C ASN A 130 -6.16 -12.11 -2.85
N LYS A 131 -7.43 -11.91 -2.51
CA LYS A 131 -8.60 -12.64 -2.97
C LYS A 131 -9.87 -11.97 -2.47
N PRO A 132 -10.96 -11.95 -3.24
CA PRO A 132 -12.27 -11.57 -2.72
C PRO A 132 -12.72 -12.53 -1.60
N VAL A 133 -13.40 -12.00 -0.61
CA VAL A 133 -14.00 -12.80 0.47
C VAL A 133 -15.51 -12.62 0.43
N LYS A 134 -16.22 -13.70 0.07
CA LYS A 134 -17.67 -13.67 0.04
C LYS A 134 -18.21 -13.42 1.45
N ASP A 135 -19.12 -12.46 1.58
CA ASP A 135 -19.73 -12.05 2.85
C ASP A 135 -18.69 -11.63 3.93
N GLY A 136 -17.46 -11.28 3.49
CA GLY A 136 -16.40 -10.79 4.36
C GLY A 136 -16.74 -9.44 4.95
N ARG A 137 -16.36 -9.22 6.23
CA ARG A 137 -16.51 -7.94 6.90
C ARG A 137 -15.15 -7.35 7.21
N GLY A 138 -14.87 -6.18 6.65
CA GLY A 138 -13.67 -5.41 6.96
C GLY A 138 -13.84 -4.58 8.24
N SER A 139 -12.72 -4.18 8.83
CA SER A 139 -12.67 -3.32 10.01
C SER A 139 -12.07 -1.98 9.66
N TYR A 140 -12.79 -0.89 9.97
CA TYR A 140 -12.38 0.46 9.58
C TYR A 140 -12.35 1.36 10.81
N ILE A 141 -11.26 2.11 10.99
CA ILE A 141 -11.12 3.08 12.07
C ILE A 141 -10.89 4.45 11.46
N ARG A 142 -11.70 5.43 11.85
CA ARG A 142 -11.60 6.80 11.39
C ARG A 142 -11.13 7.70 12.52
N LEU A 143 -9.91 8.20 12.42
CA LEU A 143 -9.29 9.06 13.44
C LEU A 143 -9.24 10.55 13.04
N SER A 144 -9.93 10.96 11.99
CA SER A 144 -9.88 12.33 11.45
C SER A 144 -10.25 13.43 12.46
N ASP A 145 -11.04 13.08 13.49
CA ASP A 145 -11.52 14.04 14.48
C ASP A 145 -10.60 14.16 15.72
N PHE A 146 -9.57 13.31 15.81
CA PHE A 146 -8.64 13.23 16.93
C PHE A 146 -7.27 13.84 16.55
N LYS A 147 -7.09 15.14 16.83
CA LYS A 147 -5.90 15.88 16.42
C LYS A 147 -4.64 15.50 17.22
N GLY A 148 -3.52 15.40 16.50
CA GLY A 148 -2.17 15.24 17.04
C GLY A 148 -1.70 13.78 17.13
N ALA A 149 -0.41 13.58 16.84
CA ALA A 149 0.23 12.26 16.76
C ALA A 149 0.04 11.41 18.03
N LYS A 150 0.15 12.04 19.21
CA LYS A 150 0.05 11.35 20.50
C LYS A 150 -1.34 10.79 20.80
N VAL A 151 -2.38 11.22 20.08
CA VAL A 151 -3.77 10.78 20.29
C VAL A 151 -4.14 9.60 19.39
N GLN A 152 -3.43 9.41 18.27
CA GLN A 152 -3.77 8.40 17.27
C GLN A 152 -3.68 6.97 17.83
N GLU A 153 -2.59 6.63 18.52
CA GLU A 153 -2.39 5.30 19.09
C GLU A 153 -3.43 4.96 20.17
N PRO A 154 -3.64 5.77 21.23
CA PRO A 154 -4.65 5.49 22.24
C PRO A 154 -6.06 5.33 21.65
N LYS A 155 -6.44 6.18 20.68
CA LYS A 155 -7.75 6.09 20.02
C LYS A 155 -7.89 4.89 19.11
N THR A 156 -6.81 4.42 18.50
CA THR A 156 -6.80 3.15 17.76
C THR A 156 -7.01 1.97 18.71
N ILE A 157 -6.29 1.93 19.83
CA ILE A 157 -6.43 0.87 20.84
C ILE A 157 -7.86 0.87 21.42
N GLU A 158 -8.40 2.04 21.75
CA GLU A 158 -9.77 2.18 22.23
C GLU A 158 -10.79 1.62 21.23
N ALA A 159 -10.64 1.93 19.93
CA ALA A 159 -11.51 1.41 18.87
C ALA A 159 -11.44 -0.12 18.75
N ILE A 160 -10.24 -0.70 18.87
CA ILE A 160 -10.05 -2.16 18.83
C ILE A 160 -10.71 -2.84 20.04
N GLN A 161 -10.59 -2.24 21.22
CA GLN A 161 -11.15 -2.78 22.47
C GLN A 161 -12.66 -2.55 22.60
N ASN A 162 -13.18 -1.48 22.02
CA ASN A 162 -14.58 -1.11 22.06
C ASN A 162 -15.10 -0.75 20.65
N PRO A 163 -15.54 -1.73 19.86
CA PRO A 163 -16.10 -1.48 18.51
C PRO A 163 -17.33 -0.58 18.47
N ASN A 164 -17.92 -0.26 19.62
CA ASN A 164 -19.09 0.65 19.72
C ASN A 164 -18.66 2.11 20.02
N CYS A 165 -17.40 2.45 19.94
CA CYS A 165 -16.87 3.78 20.28
C CYS A 165 -17.34 4.92 19.35
N GLY A 166 -17.94 4.61 18.19
CA GLY A 166 -18.46 5.60 17.23
C GLY A 166 -17.51 5.99 16.11
N TRP A 167 -16.24 5.57 16.15
CA TRP A 167 -15.24 5.75 15.08
C TRP A 167 -14.62 4.45 14.57
N PHE A 168 -15.18 3.32 14.99
CA PHE A 168 -14.94 1.98 14.45
C PHE A 168 -16.16 1.56 13.60
N TYR A 169 -15.91 1.04 12.41
CA TYR A 169 -16.94 0.63 11.46
C TYR A 169 -16.63 -0.77 10.93
N THR A 170 -17.68 -1.54 10.66
CA THR A 170 -17.60 -2.81 9.92
C THR A 170 -18.58 -2.78 8.76
N THR A 171 -18.20 -3.37 7.65
CA THR A 171 -19.05 -3.53 6.46
C THR A 171 -19.13 -4.98 6.04
#